data_57dd197510fbe58ce95e4349a7d38dcf
#
_entry.id   57dd197510fbe58ce95e4349a7d38dcf
#
_cell.length_a   1.000
_cell.length_b   1.000
_cell.length_c   1.000
_cell.angle_alpha   90.00
_cell.angle_beta   90.00
_cell.angle_gamma   90.00
#
_symmetry.space_group_name_H-M   'P 1'
#
loop_
_entity.id
_entity.type
_entity.pdbx_description
1 polymer ?
#
loop_
_entity_poly.entity_id
_entity_poly.type
_entity_poly.pdbx_seq_one_letter_code
_entity_poly.pdbx_strand_id
1 'polypeptide(L)'
;MVFFLFLYSFDNYIFDTMSTRKLCRYYNMIIKKITSKQDGLKLEIAIMECKNPKGIVQFSHGMAEHKERYFDFMRYLNDRGYICVIHDHRGHGSSVKSKNDYGYFYTENADYIVEDLFQVTEYVREMYPGLEVTLFSHSMGTLVARCYLKKYDAYIDQLILCGPPTENSAASLGLALAKILKPFYKEKKGNGLLNKMAFAGYESGNRWLSKCVENVEQYEADELCGFLFTTNGFINLFQLMIKAFDKKGWNVTNENLHIFMIAGQEDPVIQGKDKFEQLKQFLMGVGYKNVSSKLYPTLKHEILNEKENQIIYEDIYEFIKSAKD
;
A
#
# COMPACT_ATOMS: atom_id res chain seq x y z
N MET A 1 18.18 52.41 -10.34
CA MET A 1 16.98 51.57 -10.17
C MET A 1 17.41 50.12 -10.40
N VAL A 2 17.83 49.46 -9.34
CA VAL A 2 18.50 48.12 -9.39
C VAL A 2 17.52 47.13 -8.81
N PHE A 3 17.08 46.17 -9.64
CA PHE A 3 16.31 45.02 -9.21
C PHE A 3 17.25 43.98 -8.61
N PHE A 4 17.16 43.74 -7.32
CA PHE A 4 17.80 42.61 -6.66
C PHE A 4 16.95 41.36 -6.87
N LEU A 5 17.48 40.44 -7.66
CA LEU A 5 17.03 39.06 -7.75
C LEU A 5 17.59 38.27 -6.53
N PHE A 6 16.72 37.87 -5.63
CA PHE A 6 17.05 36.85 -4.63
C PHE A 6 16.96 35.48 -5.30
N LEU A 7 18.13 34.98 -5.71
CA LEU A 7 18.32 33.56 -5.99
C LEU A 7 18.57 32.85 -4.67
N TYR A 8 17.53 32.16 -4.16
CA TYR A 8 17.76 31.14 -3.13
C TYR A 8 18.38 29.92 -3.78
N SER A 9 19.54 29.56 -3.28
CA SER A 9 20.30 28.36 -3.67
C SER A 9 19.50 27.10 -3.34
N PHE A 10 19.01 26.42 -4.36
CA PHE A 10 18.56 25.05 -4.29
C PHE A 10 19.73 24.17 -4.75
N ASP A 11 20.68 23.92 -3.85
CA ASP A 11 21.77 22.99 -4.12
C ASP A 11 21.52 21.63 -3.48
N ASN A 12 21.54 20.62 -4.35
CA ASN A 12 21.96 19.26 -4.09
C ASN A 12 21.03 18.30 -3.36
N TYR A 13 19.84 17.93 -3.92
CA TYR A 13 19.22 16.63 -3.58
C TYR A 13 18.27 16.05 -4.65
N ILE A 14 18.28 16.50 -5.93
CA ILE A 14 17.29 16.07 -6.94
C ILE A 14 17.94 15.52 -8.23
N PHE A 15 19.10 14.94 -8.20
CA PHE A 15 19.75 14.53 -9.46
C PHE A 15 20.07 13.04 -9.53
N ASP A 16 19.20 12.14 -9.11
CA ASP A 16 19.58 10.76 -9.38
C ASP A 16 18.46 9.74 -9.56
N THR A 17 17.33 9.99 -10.17
CA THR A 17 16.46 8.88 -10.64
C THR A 17 15.20 9.26 -11.42
N MET A 18 14.95 10.52 -11.74
CA MET A 18 13.77 10.87 -12.57
C MET A 18 14.16 11.66 -13.83
N SER A 19 13.71 11.20 -15.00
CA SER A 19 13.77 11.97 -16.24
C SER A 19 13.15 13.36 -16.01
N THR A 20 13.82 14.42 -16.45
CA THR A 20 13.41 15.84 -16.30
C THR A 20 11.98 16.14 -16.73
N ARG A 21 11.36 15.29 -17.57
CA ARG A 21 9.94 15.39 -17.95
C ARG A 21 8.97 14.90 -16.86
N LYS A 22 9.38 14.01 -15.94
CA LYS A 22 8.55 13.59 -14.80
C LYS A 22 8.56 14.63 -13.68
N LEU A 23 9.67 15.32 -13.43
CA LEU A 23 9.80 16.34 -12.37
C LEU A 23 8.86 17.54 -12.56
N CYS A 24 8.61 17.99 -13.80
CA CYS A 24 7.65 19.07 -14.06
C CYS A 24 6.18 18.74 -13.74
N ARG A 25 5.84 17.47 -13.50
CA ARG A 25 4.47 17.04 -13.21
C ARG A 25 4.03 17.18 -11.75
N TYR A 26 4.95 17.36 -10.78
CA TYR A 26 4.63 17.24 -9.35
C TYR A 26 4.88 18.52 -8.54
N TYR A 27 4.47 19.68 -9.06
CA TYR A 27 4.77 21.00 -8.48
C TYR A 27 4.24 21.25 -7.05
N ASN A 28 3.33 20.40 -6.50
CA ASN A 28 2.76 20.58 -5.17
C ASN A 28 3.00 19.36 -4.25
N MET A 29 4.07 18.58 -4.49
CA MET A 29 4.36 17.42 -3.67
C MET A 29 5.41 17.73 -2.61
N ILE A 30 5.07 17.44 -1.36
CA ILE A 30 5.98 17.51 -0.20
C ILE A 30 6.51 16.10 0.05
N ILE A 31 7.84 15.91 -0.03
CA ILE A 31 8.50 14.67 0.37
C ILE A 31 9.26 14.94 1.66
N LYS A 32 9.05 14.13 2.67
CA LYS A 32 9.76 14.24 3.95
C LYS A 32 9.86 12.91 4.67
N LYS A 33 10.69 12.85 5.71
CA LYS A 33 10.85 11.67 6.57
C LYS A 33 10.23 11.92 7.94
N ILE A 34 9.41 10.99 8.38
CA ILE A 34 8.94 10.89 9.77
C ILE A 34 9.71 9.77 10.47
N THR A 35 9.78 9.83 11.79
CA THR A 35 10.48 8.80 12.58
C THR A 35 9.45 7.86 13.17
N SER A 36 9.53 6.56 12.84
CA SER A 36 8.68 5.55 13.44
C SER A 36 8.78 5.59 14.95
N LYS A 37 7.64 5.68 15.63
CA LYS A 37 7.53 5.65 17.08
C LYS A 37 7.95 4.28 17.68
N GLN A 38 7.98 3.23 16.83
CA GLN A 38 8.25 1.86 17.27
C GLN A 38 9.74 1.56 17.46
N ASP A 39 10.61 2.06 16.55
CA ASP A 39 12.02 1.68 16.54
C ASP A 39 12.97 2.76 15.96
N GLY A 40 12.44 3.96 15.71
CA GLY A 40 13.22 5.06 15.18
C GLY A 40 13.55 4.99 13.69
N LEU A 41 13.00 4.01 12.94
CA LEU A 41 13.18 3.93 11.50
C LEU A 41 12.65 5.19 10.82
N LYS A 42 13.38 5.71 9.84
CA LYS A 42 12.92 6.84 9.03
C LYS A 42 12.00 6.34 7.92
N LEU A 43 10.75 6.75 7.98
CA LEU A 43 9.73 6.48 6.97
C LEU A 43 9.60 7.68 6.06
N GLU A 44 9.77 7.50 4.76
CA GLU A 44 9.58 8.58 3.80
C GLU A 44 8.11 8.65 3.37
N ILE A 45 7.55 9.85 3.50
CA ILE A 45 6.18 10.15 3.10
C ILE A 45 6.16 11.17 1.96
N ALA A 46 5.17 11.05 1.08
CA ALA A 46 4.86 12.01 0.04
C ALA A 46 3.42 12.53 0.26
N ILE A 47 3.24 13.85 0.17
CA ILE A 47 1.95 14.52 0.35
C ILE A 47 1.71 15.41 -0.86
N MET A 48 0.57 15.24 -1.52
CA MET A 48 0.04 16.17 -2.52
C MET A 48 -1.05 17.02 -1.88
N GLU A 49 -0.77 18.29 -1.68
CA GLU A 49 -1.75 19.25 -1.13
C GLU A 49 -2.59 19.87 -2.25
N CYS A 50 -3.81 20.28 -1.91
CA CYS A 50 -4.66 21.07 -2.80
C CYS A 50 -5.33 22.22 -2.04
N LYS A 51 -5.85 23.19 -2.80
CA LYS A 51 -6.60 24.30 -2.21
C LYS A 51 -8.02 23.83 -1.89
N ASN A 52 -8.54 24.25 -0.72
CA ASN A 52 -9.90 23.93 -0.25
C ASN A 52 -10.18 22.41 -0.31
N PRO A 53 -9.43 21.59 0.42
CA PRO A 53 -9.53 20.14 0.33
C PRO A 53 -10.89 19.65 0.80
N LYS A 54 -11.43 18.66 0.08
CA LYS A 54 -12.68 17.97 0.39
C LYS A 54 -12.49 16.82 1.39
N GLY A 55 -11.27 16.27 1.49
CA GLY A 55 -10.91 15.14 2.34
C GLY A 55 -9.47 14.71 2.05
N ILE A 56 -9.06 13.66 2.74
CA ILE A 56 -7.71 13.07 2.67
C ILE A 56 -7.85 11.66 2.11
N VAL A 57 -6.96 11.27 1.18
CA VAL A 57 -6.78 9.88 0.77
C VAL A 57 -5.37 9.44 1.17
N GLN A 58 -5.31 8.55 2.14
CA GLN A 58 -4.07 7.93 2.60
C GLN A 58 -3.88 6.58 1.90
N PHE A 59 -2.65 6.29 1.46
CA PHE A 59 -2.33 5.10 0.70
C PHE A 59 -1.42 4.15 1.47
N SER A 60 -1.66 2.84 1.28
CA SER A 60 -0.83 1.73 1.77
C SER A 60 -0.51 0.81 0.60
N HIS A 61 0.74 0.84 0.12
CA HIS A 61 1.19 0.12 -1.07
C HIS A 61 1.42 -1.38 -0.87
N GLY A 62 1.67 -2.12 -1.93
CA GLY A 62 1.86 -3.56 -1.94
C GLY A 62 3.28 -4.03 -1.61
N MET A 63 3.50 -5.34 -1.78
CA MET A 63 4.79 -6.00 -1.59
C MET A 63 5.76 -5.65 -2.72
N ALA A 64 7.03 -5.40 -2.37
CA ALA A 64 8.13 -5.19 -3.32
C ALA A 64 7.84 -4.14 -4.38
N GLU A 65 7.24 -3.04 -3.94
CA GLU A 65 6.99 -1.81 -4.71
C GLU A 65 7.20 -0.58 -3.83
N HIS A 66 6.90 0.61 -4.29
CA HIS A 66 7.10 1.87 -3.57
C HIS A 66 6.05 2.92 -3.89
N LYS A 67 6.02 4.00 -3.08
CA LYS A 67 5.03 5.08 -3.13
C LYS A 67 4.87 5.76 -4.50
N GLU A 68 5.95 5.88 -5.29
CA GLU A 68 5.93 6.66 -6.53
C GLU A 68 5.05 6.05 -7.61
N ARG A 69 4.79 4.73 -7.52
CA ARG A 69 3.88 4.02 -8.44
C ARG A 69 2.42 4.47 -8.33
N TYR A 70 2.07 5.18 -7.25
CA TYR A 70 0.73 5.70 -6.98
C TYR A 70 0.57 7.17 -7.37
N PHE A 71 1.64 7.87 -7.75
CA PHE A 71 1.61 9.32 -7.96
C PHE A 71 0.66 9.76 -9.07
N ASP A 72 0.46 8.98 -10.12
CA ASP A 72 -0.50 9.31 -11.18
C ASP A 72 -1.95 9.22 -10.66
N PHE A 73 -2.27 8.22 -9.85
CA PHE A 73 -3.58 8.11 -9.22
C PHE A 73 -3.78 9.16 -8.13
N MET A 74 -2.77 9.43 -7.32
CA MET A 74 -2.81 10.52 -6.34
C MET A 74 -3.09 11.86 -7.02
N ARG A 75 -2.47 12.14 -8.17
CA ARG A 75 -2.74 13.35 -8.96
C ARG A 75 -4.18 13.40 -9.42
N TYR A 76 -4.70 12.31 -9.96
CA TYR A 76 -6.09 12.23 -10.39
C TYR A 76 -7.07 12.63 -9.30
N LEU A 77 -6.84 12.19 -8.05
CA LEU A 77 -7.64 12.56 -6.89
C LEU A 77 -7.35 13.99 -6.40
N ASN A 78 -6.10 14.42 -6.46
CA ASN A 78 -5.69 15.76 -6.05
C ASN A 78 -6.29 16.84 -6.94
N ASP A 79 -6.35 16.60 -8.27
CA ASP A 79 -7.02 17.48 -9.23
C ASP A 79 -8.54 17.59 -8.96
N ARG A 80 -9.11 16.64 -8.19
CA ARG A 80 -10.53 16.60 -7.77
C ARG A 80 -10.75 17.14 -6.36
N GLY A 81 -9.69 17.65 -5.72
CA GLY A 81 -9.76 18.36 -4.44
C GLY A 81 -9.51 17.45 -3.23
N TYR A 82 -8.76 16.37 -3.36
CA TYR A 82 -8.34 15.56 -2.21
C TYR A 82 -6.84 15.75 -1.93
N ILE A 83 -6.52 15.91 -0.65
CA ILE A 83 -5.14 15.75 -0.20
C ILE A 83 -4.80 14.26 -0.29
N CYS A 84 -3.68 13.93 -0.93
CA CYS A 84 -3.22 12.56 -1.04
C CYS A 84 -1.92 12.38 -0.26
N VAL A 85 -1.84 11.33 0.55
CA VAL A 85 -0.63 10.99 1.32
C VAL A 85 -0.30 9.51 1.16
N ILE A 86 0.97 9.23 0.95
CA ILE A 86 1.51 7.88 0.90
C ILE A 86 2.86 7.84 1.61
N HIS A 87 3.19 6.74 2.25
CA HIS A 87 4.53 6.47 2.74
C HIS A 87 5.09 5.18 2.13
N ASP A 88 6.40 5.10 2.00
CA ASP A 88 7.04 3.81 1.77
C ASP A 88 6.96 3.00 3.06
N HIS A 89 6.43 1.79 2.99
CA HIS A 89 6.46 0.87 4.12
C HIS A 89 7.88 0.53 4.51
N ARG A 90 8.11 0.17 5.78
CA ARG A 90 9.42 -0.30 6.25
C ARG A 90 9.98 -1.40 5.35
N GLY A 91 11.26 -1.33 5.01
CA GLY A 91 11.90 -2.27 4.09
C GLY A 91 11.60 -2.03 2.61
N HIS A 92 10.95 -0.90 2.26
CA HIS A 92 10.58 -0.54 0.89
C HIS A 92 11.02 0.89 0.54
N GLY A 93 11.19 1.17 -0.74
CA GLY A 93 11.48 2.49 -1.27
C GLY A 93 12.56 3.22 -0.48
N SER A 94 12.27 4.42 0.00
CA SER A 94 13.19 5.24 0.81
C SER A 94 13.06 5.04 2.33
N SER A 95 12.21 4.09 2.78
CA SER A 95 12.04 3.71 4.19
C SER A 95 12.96 2.54 4.58
N VAL A 96 14.21 2.62 4.16
CA VAL A 96 15.30 1.69 4.46
C VAL A 96 16.50 2.43 5.02
N LYS A 97 17.35 1.74 5.80
CA LYS A 97 18.62 2.29 6.28
C LYS A 97 19.73 2.20 5.22
N SER A 98 19.57 1.26 4.27
CA SER A 98 20.51 1.02 3.16
C SER A 98 19.77 0.40 1.98
N LYS A 99 20.24 0.61 0.75
CA LYS A 99 19.71 -0.08 -0.46
C LYS A 99 19.80 -1.62 -0.37
N ASN A 100 20.68 -2.15 0.47
CA ASN A 100 20.81 -3.59 0.71
C ASN A 100 19.73 -4.15 1.65
N ASP A 101 18.85 -3.32 2.17
CA ASP A 101 17.86 -3.69 3.18
C ASP A 101 16.43 -3.84 2.58
N TYR A 102 16.29 -3.81 1.25
CA TYR A 102 14.98 -4.04 0.63
C TYR A 102 14.42 -5.41 1.02
N GLY A 103 13.16 -5.41 1.45
CA GLY A 103 12.47 -6.60 1.96
C GLY A 103 12.86 -7.01 3.38
N TYR A 104 13.65 -6.20 4.11
CA TYR A 104 14.00 -6.39 5.52
C TYR A 104 13.24 -5.39 6.39
N PHE A 105 12.39 -5.86 7.30
CA PHE A 105 11.45 -5.03 8.06
C PHE A 105 12.01 -4.50 9.39
N TYR A 106 13.25 -4.81 9.73
CA TYR A 106 13.94 -4.42 10.99
C TYR A 106 13.30 -4.95 12.27
N THR A 107 12.29 -5.79 12.18
CA THR A 107 11.56 -6.39 13.29
C THR A 107 10.96 -7.73 12.83
N GLU A 108 10.62 -8.62 13.77
CA GLU A 108 9.80 -9.80 13.52
C GLU A 108 8.38 -9.64 14.05
N ASN A 109 8.01 -8.44 14.44
CA ASN A 109 6.65 -8.10 14.85
C ASN A 109 5.94 -7.34 13.74
N ALA A 110 5.04 -8.01 13.05
CA ALA A 110 4.26 -7.42 11.97
C ALA A 110 3.35 -6.26 12.42
N ASP A 111 3.14 -6.06 13.72
CA ASP A 111 2.40 -4.89 14.19
C ASP A 111 3.14 -3.58 13.91
N TYR A 112 4.47 -3.59 13.76
CA TYR A 112 5.22 -2.36 13.52
C TYR A 112 4.83 -1.66 12.19
N ILE A 113 4.58 -2.42 11.12
CA ILE A 113 4.12 -1.83 9.84
C ILE A 113 2.69 -1.27 9.95
N VAL A 114 1.86 -1.86 10.82
CA VAL A 114 0.50 -1.39 11.12
C VAL A 114 0.56 -0.09 11.93
N GLU A 115 1.41 -0.04 12.95
CA GLU A 115 1.63 1.15 13.77
C GLU A 115 2.25 2.30 12.94
N ASP A 116 3.14 1.99 11.99
CA ASP A 116 3.69 2.98 11.06
C ASP A 116 2.57 3.59 10.18
N LEU A 117 1.66 2.75 9.66
CA LEU A 117 0.50 3.23 8.89
C LEU A 117 -0.40 4.12 9.75
N PHE A 118 -0.68 3.72 10.99
CA PHE A 118 -1.46 4.51 11.93
C PHE A 118 -0.79 5.83 12.27
N GLN A 119 0.52 5.84 12.48
CA GLN A 119 1.28 7.08 12.73
C GLN A 119 1.14 8.08 11.58
N VAL A 120 1.08 7.61 10.34
CA VAL A 120 0.79 8.48 9.18
C VAL A 120 -0.64 9.01 9.23
N THR A 121 -1.61 8.19 9.65
CA THR A 121 -3.01 8.65 9.85
C THR A 121 -3.09 9.74 10.92
N GLU A 122 -2.46 9.53 12.09
CA GLU A 122 -2.39 10.56 13.15
C GLU A 122 -1.79 11.85 12.60
N TYR A 123 -0.65 11.73 11.91
CA TYR A 123 0.06 12.86 11.36
C TYR A 123 -0.80 13.71 10.40
N VAL A 124 -1.53 13.08 9.46
CA VAL A 124 -2.37 13.84 8.51
C VAL A 124 -3.62 14.41 9.17
N ARG A 125 -4.19 13.75 10.17
CA ARG A 125 -5.33 14.28 10.94
C ARG A 125 -4.93 15.48 11.80
N GLU A 126 -3.71 15.52 12.31
CA GLU A 126 -3.16 16.68 13.03
C GLU A 126 -2.88 17.85 12.07
N MET A 127 -2.34 17.58 10.89
CA MET A 127 -2.04 18.61 9.88
C MET A 127 -3.29 19.21 9.24
N TYR A 128 -4.34 18.41 9.06
CA TYR A 128 -5.56 18.79 8.33
C TYR A 128 -6.81 18.44 9.16
N PRO A 129 -7.03 19.14 10.28
CA PRO A 129 -8.11 18.81 11.21
C PRO A 129 -9.49 18.97 10.58
N GLY A 130 -10.40 18.05 10.93
CA GLY A 130 -11.79 18.08 10.46
C GLY A 130 -12.04 17.50 9.08
N LEU A 131 -11.01 17.07 8.35
CA LEU A 131 -11.16 16.37 7.08
C LEU A 131 -11.35 14.87 7.29
N GLU A 132 -12.27 14.29 6.54
CA GLU A 132 -12.45 12.85 6.46
C GLU A 132 -11.25 12.15 5.82
N VAL A 133 -10.93 10.96 6.30
CA VAL A 133 -9.81 10.14 5.84
C VAL A 133 -10.32 8.88 5.16
N THR A 134 -10.04 8.74 3.87
CA THR A 134 -10.16 7.48 3.14
C THR A 134 -8.82 6.76 3.15
N LEU A 135 -8.78 5.52 3.62
CA LEU A 135 -7.60 4.66 3.51
C LEU A 135 -7.71 3.81 2.23
N PHE A 136 -6.88 4.08 1.25
CA PHE A 136 -6.69 3.23 0.08
C PHE A 136 -5.53 2.26 0.33
N SER A 137 -5.73 0.98 0.02
CA SER A 137 -4.70 -0.04 0.21
C SER A 137 -4.65 -1.01 -0.96
N HIS A 138 -3.45 -1.49 -1.30
CA HIS A 138 -3.23 -2.42 -2.40
C HIS A 138 -2.45 -3.65 -1.93
N SER A 139 -2.87 -4.85 -2.37
CA SER A 139 -2.12 -6.10 -2.17
C SER A 139 -1.73 -6.35 -0.71
N MET A 140 -0.42 -6.47 -0.39
CA MET A 140 0.09 -6.53 0.98
C MET A 140 -0.44 -5.38 1.84
N GLY A 141 -0.56 -4.18 1.31
CA GLY A 141 -1.14 -3.03 2.01
C GLY A 141 -2.55 -3.29 2.51
N THR A 142 -3.34 -4.15 1.85
CA THR A 142 -4.68 -4.53 2.34
C THR A 142 -4.64 -5.48 3.55
N LEU A 143 -3.55 -6.25 3.70
CA LEU A 143 -3.31 -7.02 4.93
C LEU A 143 -3.00 -6.08 6.09
N VAL A 144 -2.14 -5.08 5.84
CA VAL A 144 -1.81 -4.03 6.81
C VAL A 144 -3.07 -3.27 7.20
N ALA A 145 -3.89 -2.84 6.24
CA ALA A 145 -5.15 -2.12 6.47
C ALA A 145 -6.15 -2.96 7.28
N ARG A 146 -6.29 -4.26 7.01
CA ARG A 146 -7.17 -5.13 7.81
C ARG A 146 -6.67 -5.34 9.24
N CYS A 147 -5.34 -5.43 9.44
CA CYS A 147 -4.77 -5.44 10.77
C CYS A 147 -4.94 -4.09 11.49
N TYR A 148 -4.86 -2.98 10.74
CA TYR A 148 -5.15 -1.62 11.22
C TYR A 148 -6.60 -1.49 11.72
N LEU A 149 -7.59 -1.99 10.98
CA LEU A 149 -8.99 -1.95 11.39
C LEU A 149 -9.25 -2.55 12.77
N LYS A 150 -8.48 -3.55 13.18
CA LYS A 150 -8.64 -4.20 14.49
C LYS A 150 -8.49 -3.26 15.67
N LYS A 151 -7.78 -2.13 15.48
CA LYS A 151 -7.42 -1.19 16.54
C LYS A 151 -7.86 0.24 16.25
N TYR A 152 -7.93 0.62 14.98
CA TYR A 152 -7.94 2.01 14.56
C TYR A 152 -9.05 2.36 13.55
N ASP A 153 -10.12 1.55 13.46
CA ASP A 153 -11.20 1.76 12.51
C ASP A 153 -11.95 3.08 12.71
N ALA A 154 -11.95 3.63 13.94
CA ALA A 154 -12.49 4.95 14.25
C ALA A 154 -11.68 6.14 13.68
N TYR A 155 -10.47 5.89 13.17
CA TYR A 155 -9.60 6.94 12.66
C TYR A 155 -9.72 7.15 11.14
N ILE A 156 -10.53 6.33 10.47
CA ILE A 156 -10.83 6.47 9.04
C ILE A 156 -12.33 6.45 8.81
N ASP A 157 -12.76 7.12 7.75
CA ASP A 157 -14.16 7.26 7.38
C ASP A 157 -14.55 6.31 6.25
N GLN A 158 -13.58 5.90 5.45
CA GLN A 158 -13.74 4.95 4.35
C GLN A 158 -12.50 4.08 4.18
N LEU A 159 -12.68 2.85 3.66
CA LEU A 159 -11.61 1.93 3.32
C LEU A 159 -11.78 1.37 1.91
N ILE A 160 -10.70 1.38 1.13
CA ILE A 160 -10.63 0.71 -0.17
C ILE A 160 -9.58 -0.39 -0.12
N LEU A 161 -9.99 -1.61 -0.45
CA LEU A 161 -9.14 -2.80 -0.53
C LEU A 161 -8.99 -3.20 -2.00
N CYS A 162 -7.86 -2.85 -2.61
CA CYS A 162 -7.53 -3.14 -4.01
C CYS A 162 -6.64 -4.39 -4.11
N GLY A 163 -7.06 -5.40 -4.87
CA GLY A 163 -6.33 -6.67 -5.03
C GLY A 163 -6.04 -7.38 -3.69
N PRO A 164 -7.02 -7.51 -2.78
CA PRO A 164 -6.76 -8.00 -1.43
C PRO A 164 -6.41 -9.51 -1.45
N PRO A 165 -5.29 -9.92 -0.84
CA PRO A 165 -5.04 -11.33 -0.59
C PRO A 165 -6.17 -11.96 0.23
N THR A 166 -6.70 -13.07 -0.26
CA THR A 166 -7.74 -13.86 0.41
C THR A 166 -7.12 -14.86 1.41
N GLU A 167 -7.94 -15.52 2.18
CA GLU A 167 -7.46 -16.47 3.20
C GLU A 167 -6.64 -17.58 2.57
N ASN A 168 -5.43 -17.79 3.10
CA ASN A 168 -4.52 -18.85 2.68
C ASN A 168 -4.11 -19.69 3.88
N SER A 169 -4.61 -20.92 3.96
CA SER A 169 -4.32 -21.86 5.04
C SER A 169 -2.83 -22.25 5.13
N ALA A 170 -2.06 -22.09 4.04
CA ALA A 170 -0.63 -22.35 4.02
C ALA A 170 0.20 -21.26 4.74
N ALA A 171 -0.38 -20.10 5.08
CA ALA A 171 0.36 -19.01 5.73
C ALA A 171 1.01 -19.43 7.05
N SER A 172 0.33 -20.23 7.87
CA SER A 172 0.86 -20.74 9.15
C SER A 172 2.05 -21.70 8.94
N LEU A 173 1.96 -22.55 7.93
CA LEU A 173 3.07 -23.44 7.54
C LEU A 173 4.25 -22.62 6.98
N GLY A 174 3.96 -21.61 6.14
CA GLY A 174 4.95 -20.67 5.63
C GLY A 174 5.70 -19.93 6.74
N LEU A 175 4.97 -19.48 7.77
CA LEU A 175 5.56 -18.83 8.94
C LEU A 175 6.47 -19.77 9.73
N ALA A 176 6.03 -21.02 9.97
CA ALA A 176 6.83 -22.02 10.67
C ALA A 176 8.12 -22.33 9.88
N LEU A 177 8.00 -22.54 8.57
CA LEU A 177 9.15 -22.78 7.71
C LEU A 177 10.12 -21.59 7.68
N ALA A 178 9.62 -20.36 7.56
CA ALA A 178 10.44 -19.17 7.57
C ALA A 178 11.26 -19.06 8.88
N LYS A 179 10.66 -19.36 10.03
CA LYS A 179 11.34 -19.36 11.32
C LYS A 179 12.41 -20.45 11.40
N ILE A 180 12.15 -21.65 10.87
CA ILE A 180 13.14 -22.76 10.79
C ILE A 180 14.31 -22.38 9.87
N LEU A 181 14.03 -21.74 8.74
CA LEU A 181 15.06 -21.35 7.76
C LEU A 181 15.90 -20.16 8.20
N LYS A 182 15.39 -19.32 9.10
CA LYS A 182 16.04 -18.06 9.50
C LYS A 182 17.52 -18.24 9.90
N PRO A 183 17.95 -19.22 10.71
CA PRO A 183 19.35 -19.38 11.07
C PRO A 183 20.30 -19.72 9.90
N PHE A 184 19.74 -20.22 8.80
CA PHE A 184 20.50 -20.68 7.63
C PHE A 184 20.62 -19.64 6.53
N TYR A 185 19.91 -18.52 6.64
CA TYR A 185 19.91 -17.43 5.67
C TYR A 185 20.53 -16.16 6.26
N LYS A 186 21.30 -15.44 5.43
CA LYS A 186 21.79 -14.11 5.83
C LYS A 186 20.59 -13.17 6.07
N GLU A 187 20.65 -12.42 7.16
CA GLU A 187 19.55 -11.60 7.67
C GLU A 187 18.92 -10.66 6.62
N LYS A 188 19.77 -10.00 5.84
CA LYS A 188 19.35 -8.99 4.84
C LYS A 188 19.43 -9.50 3.39
N LYS A 189 19.54 -10.81 3.19
CA LYS A 189 19.51 -11.39 1.86
C LYS A 189 18.12 -11.90 1.53
N GLY A 190 17.66 -11.61 0.31
CA GLY A 190 16.39 -12.13 -0.21
C GLY A 190 16.32 -13.65 -0.16
N ASN A 191 15.18 -14.20 0.25
CA ASN A 191 14.96 -15.63 0.37
C ASN A 191 14.21 -16.17 -0.85
N GLY A 192 14.96 -16.61 -1.86
CA GLY A 192 14.40 -17.14 -3.10
C GLY A 192 13.57 -18.42 -2.92
N LEU A 193 13.86 -19.26 -1.89
CA LEU A 193 13.06 -20.44 -1.62
C LEU A 193 11.65 -20.08 -1.14
N LEU A 194 11.55 -19.20 -0.14
CA LEU A 194 10.25 -18.73 0.36
C LEU A 194 9.49 -17.97 -0.74
N ASN A 195 10.20 -17.17 -1.55
CA ASN A 195 9.59 -16.48 -2.68
C ASN A 195 8.98 -17.46 -3.70
N LYS A 196 9.74 -18.47 -4.11
CA LYS A 196 9.26 -19.50 -5.03
C LYS A 196 8.04 -20.24 -4.50
N MET A 197 7.97 -20.46 -3.19
CA MET A 197 6.82 -21.10 -2.55
C MET A 197 5.62 -20.17 -2.46
N ALA A 198 5.82 -18.90 -2.10
CA ALA A 198 4.76 -17.90 -1.96
C ALA A 198 4.07 -17.60 -3.30
N PHE A 199 4.80 -17.64 -4.40
CA PHE A 199 4.31 -17.36 -5.76
C PHE A 199 4.20 -18.62 -6.63
N ALA A 200 4.16 -19.81 -6.01
CA ALA A 200 3.97 -21.06 -6.75
C ALA A 200 2.63 -21.03 -7.50
N GLY A 201 2.68 -21.30 -8.81
CA GLY A 201 1.50 -21.28 -9.66
C GLY A 201 1.14 -19.93 -10.28
N TYR A 202 1.85 -18.84 -9.94
CA TYR A 202 1.68 -17.56 -10.62
C TYR A 202 2.43 -17.55 -11.96
N GLU A 203 1.94 -16.76 -12.91
CA GLU A 203 2.62 -16.59 -14.21
C GLU A 203 4.04 -16.06 -14.01
N SER A 204 5.00 -16.64 -14.73
CA SER A 204 6.42 -16.25 -14.68
C SER A 204 6.64 -14.84 -15.25
N GLY A 205 7.74 -14.20 -14.87
CA GLY A 205 8.12 -12.89 -15.39
C GLY A 205 7.13 -11.80 -14.99
N ASN A 206 6.60 -11.87 -13.77
CA ASN A 206 5.66 -10.88 -13.21
C ASN A 206 4.39 -10.61 -14.07
N ARG A 207 4.10 -11.44 -15.06
CA ARG A 207 2.92 -11.29 -15.93
C ARG A 207 1.58 -11.40 -15.21
N TRP A 208 1.59 -11.97 -14.01
CA TRP A 208 0.43 -12.01 -13.13
C TRP A 208 0.03 -10.64 -12.58
N LEU A 209 0.94 -9.65 -12.60
CA LEU A 209 0.67 -8.30 -12.10
C LEU A 209 -0.31 -7.54 -12.99
N SER A 210 -0.11 -7.59 -14.31
CA SER A 210 -0.87 -6.79 -15.25
C SER A 210 -0.92 -7.47 -16.63
N LYS A 211 -1.99 -7.21 -17.38
CA LYS A 211 -2.03 -7.55 -18.81
C LYS A 211 -1.39 -6.46 -19.68
N CYS A 212 -1.17 -5.26 -19.12
CA CYS A 212 -0.41 -4.20 -19.77
C CYS A 212 1.09 -4.52 -19.72
N VAL A 213 1.65 -4.91 -20.86
CA VAL A 213 3.06 -5.32 -20.96
C VAL A 213 3.98 -4.17 -20.54
N GLU A 214 3.67 -2.96 -20.90
CA GLU A 214 4.44 -1.78 -20.58
C GLU A 214 4.51 -1.54 -19.06
N ASN A 215 3.43 -1.86 -18.31
CA ASN A 215 3.46 -1.79 -16.84
C ASN A 215 4.38 -2.87 -16.25
N VAL A 216 4.34 -4.10 -16.78
CA VAL A 216 5.24 -5.18 -16.31
C VAL A 216 6.69 -4.82 -16.59
N GLU A 217 7.02 -4.31 -17.79
CA GLU A 217 8.36 -3.86 -18.14
C GLU A 217 8.85 -2.72 -17.25
N GLN A 218 7.99 -1.75 -16.92
CA GLN A 218 8.33 -0.68 -15.98
C GLN A 218 8.59 -1.20 -14.57
N TYR A 219 7.78 -2.16 -14.10
CA TYR A 219 7.99 -2.80 -12.80
C TYR A 219 9.32 -3.57 -12.75
N GLU A 220 9.67 -4.30 -13.81
CA GLU A 220 10.91 -5.09 -13.88
C GLU A 220 12.16 -4.22 -14.04
N ALA A 221 12.03 -3.04 -14.68
CA ALA A 221 13.12 -2.09 -14.86
C ALA A 221 13.36 -1.20 -13.63
N ASP A 222 12.45 -1.17 -12.67
CA ASP A 222 12.56 -0.32 -11.49
C ASP A 222 13.33 -1.03 -10.37
N GLU A 223 14.48 -0.48 -9.98
CA GLU A 223 15.32 -1.01 -8.90
C GLU A 223 14.61 -1.07 -7.53
N LEU A 224 13.53 -0.29 -7.35
CA LEU A 224 12.71 -0.25 -6.14
C LEU A 224 11.55 -1.24 -6.18
N CYS A 225 11.43 -2.02 -7.26
CA CYS A 225 10.37 -3.02 -7.46
C CYS A 225 10.95 -4.43 -7.60
N GLY A 226 10.12 -5.44 -7.36
CA GLY A 226 10.45 -6.83 -7.65
C GLY A 226 11.57 -7.44 -6.79
N PHE A 227 12.07 -6.75 -5.78
CA PHE A 227 13.09 -7.28 -4.89
C PHE A 227 12.55 -8.44 -4.04
N LEU A 228 13.41 -9.40 -3.76
CA LEU A 228 13.05 -10.54 -2.93
C LEU A 228 12.97 -10.15 -1.45
N PHE A 229 11.87 -10.47 -0.81
CA PHE A 229 11.79 -10.35 0.65
C PHE A 229 12.85 -11.23 1.32
N THR A 230 13.46 -10.71 2.38
CA THR A 230 14.31 -11.48 3.27
C THR A 230 13.48 -12.51 4.05
N THR A 231 14.12 -13.43 4.75
CA THR A 231 13.39 -14.33 5.66
C THR A 231 12.60 -13.55 6.70
N ASN A 232 13.15 -12.44 7.21
CA ASN A 232 12.46 -11.51 8.11
C ASN A 232 11.21 -10.88 7.45
N GLY A 233 11.31 -10.43 6.20
CA GLY A 233 10.17 -9.89 5.46
C GLY A 233 9.07 -10.92 5.28
N PHE A 234 9.41 -12.17 4.94
CA PHE A 234 8.41 -13.26 4.85
C PHE A 234 7.77 -13.61 6.19
N ILE A 235 8.52 -13.59 7.31
CA ILE A 235 7.95 -13.77 8.65
C ILE A 235 6.87 -12.71 8.91
N ASN A 236 7.15 -11.45 8.62
CA ASN A 236 6.19 -10.35 8.76
C ASN A 236 4.97 -10.53 7.83
N LEU A 237 5.20 -10.86 6.56
CA LEU A 237 4.12 -11.09 5.58
C LEU A 237 3.17 -12.21 6.04
N PHE A 238 3.71 -13.36 6.44
CA PHE A 238 2.89 -14.48 6.92
C PHE A 238 2.14 -14.14 8.21
N GLN A 239 2.76 -13.38 9.12
CA GLN A 239 2.06 -12.88 10.31
C GLN A 239 0.90 -11.96 9.94
N LEU A 240 1.07 -11.03 8.97
CA LEU A 240 -0.01 -10.18 8.48
C LEU A 240 -1.14 -11.02 7.88
N MET A 241 -0.80 -12.02 7.05
CA MET A 241 -1.80 -12.93 6.45
C MET A 241 -2.61 -13.66 7.53
N ILE A 242 -1.97 -14.18 8.56
CA ILE A 242 -2.65 -14.89 9.66
C ILE A 242 -3.51 -13.90 10.46
N LYS A 243 -2.92 -12.77 10.87
CA LYS A 243 -3.61 -11.76 11.71
C LYS A 243 -4.83 -11.15 11.02
N ALA A 244 -4.76 -10.91 9.70
CA ALA A 244 -5.86 -10.31 8.94
C ALA A 244 -7.12 -11.18 8.91
N PHE A 245 -7.00 -12.49 9.10
CA PHE A 245 -8.10 -13.45 9.13
C PHE A 245 -8.39 -14.05 10.53
N ASP A 246 -7.52 -13.82 11.51
CA ASP A 246 -7.82 -14.22 12.89
C ASP A 246 -8.95 -13.36 13.44
N LYS A 247 -10.08 -13.98 13.83
CA LYS A 247 -11.22 -13.29 14.42
C LYS A 247 -10.93 -12.69 15.80
N LYS A 248 -9.84 -13.11 16.45
CA LYS A 248 -9.43 -12.53 17.73
C LYS A 248 -8.89 -11.11 17.53
N GLY A 249 -9.23 -10.24 18.45
CA GLY A 249 -8.73 -8.86 18.49
C GLY A 249 -9.44 -7.89 17.55
N TRP A 250 -10.50 -8.31 16.85
CA TRP A 250 -11.40 -7.37 16.19
C TRP A 250 -12.26 -6.69 17.26
N ASN A 251 -12.13 -5.38 17.35
CA ASN A 251 -12.96 -4.53 18.20
C ASN A 251 -13.54 -3.43 17.29
N VAL A 252 -14.62 -3.80 16.56
CA VAL A 252 -15.25 -2.87 15.62
C VAL A 252 -15.93 -1.76 16.41
N THR A 253 -15.40 -0.54 16.26
CA THR A 253 -15.93 0.68 16.86
C THR A 253 -16.66 1.55 15.85
N ASN A 254 -16.36 1.38 14.56
CA ASN A 254 -17.03 2.03 13.44
C ASN A 254 -17.73 0.98 12.55
N GLU A 255 -18.84 0.41 13.04
CA GLU A 255 -19.61 -0.61 12.30
C GLU A 255 -20.16 -0.12 10.96
N ASN A 256 -20.30 1.19 10.80
CA ASN A 256 -20.82 1.84 9.59
C ASN A 256 -19.71 2.26 8.63
N LEU A 257 -18.44 1.94 8.92
CA LEU A 257 -17.33 2.19 8.00
C LEU A 257 -17.68 1.66 6.59
N HIS A 258 -17.60 2.55 5.60
CA HIS A 258 -17.80 2.16 4.20
C HIS A 258 -16.55 1.47 3.67
N ILE A 259 -16.68 0.21 3.27
CA ILE A 259 -15.57 -0.60 2.72
C ILE A 259 -15.88 -0.96 1.27
N PHE A 260 -14.95 -0.65 0.38
CA PHE A 260 -15.02 -1.01 -1.03
C PHE A 260 -13.89 -1.96 -1.40
N MET A 261 -14.24 -3.17 -1.82
CA MET A 261 -13.30 -4.20 -2.27
C MET A 261 -13.28 -4.24 -3.79
N ILE A 262 -12.10 -4.07 -4.39
CA ILE A 262 -11.92 -4.09 -5.85
C ILE A 262 -10.75 -4.99 -6.25
N ALA A 263 -10.88 -5.69 -7.37
CA ALA A 263 -9.81 -6.50 -7.93
C ALA A 263 -10.03 -6.80 -9.42
N GLY A 264 -8.98 -7.19 -10.11
CA GLY A 264 -9.13 -7.83 -11.40
C GLY A 264 -9.72 -9.25 -11.24
N GLN A 265 -10.56 -9.66 -12.18
CA GLN A 265 -11.15 -11.01 -12.14
C GLN A 265 -10.10 -12.11 -12.38
N GLU A 266 -9.01 -11.77 -13.07
CA GLU A 266 -7.88 -12.67 -13.36
C GLU A 266 -6.71 -12.49 -12.38
N ASP A 267 -6.93 -11.77 -11.27
CA ASP A 267 -5.94 -11.59 -10.22
C ASP A 267 -5.73 -12.90 -9.43
N PRO A 268 -4.54 -13.54 -9.50
CA PRO A 268 -4.29 -14.79 -8.76
C PRO A 268 -4.26 -14.60 -7.24
N VAL A 269 -4.02 -13.37 -6.76
CA VAL A 269 -3.93 -13.04 -5.34
C VAL A 269 -5.28 -13.19 -4.63
N ILE A 270 -6.38 -12.89 -5.32
CA ILE A 270 -7.72 -13.07 -4.76
C ILE A 270 -8.19 -14.54 -4.78
N GLN A 271 -7.45 -15.45 -5.42
CA GLN A 271 -7.77 -16.88 -5.54
C GLN A 271 -9.19 -17.15 -6.11
N GLY A 272 -9.68 -16.24 -6.97
CA GLY A 272 -10.95 -16.33 -7.65
C GLY A 272 -12.13 -15.67 -6.92
N LYS A 273 -13.25 -15.59 -7.63
CA LYS A 273 -14.45 -14.87 -7.20
C LYS A 273 -15.01 -15.36 -5.86
N ASP A 274 -15.03 -16.67 -5.64
CA ASP A 274 -15.61 -17.25 -4.43
C ASP A 274 -14.80 -16.88 -3.18
N LYS A 275 -13.48 -16.90 -3.27
CA LYS A 275 -12.59 -16.49 -2.19
C LYS A 275 -12.68 -14.99 -1.93
N PHE A 276 -12.81 -14.20 -2.97
CA PHE A 276 -13.03 -12.75 -2.86
C PHE A 276 -14.36 -12.43 -2.15
N GLU A 277 -15.44 -13.14 -2.49
CA GLU A 277 -16.72 -12.99 -1.79
C GLU A 277 -16.64 -13.52 -0.34
N GLN A 278 -15.92 -14.60 -0.06
CA GLN A 278 -15.67 -15.06 1.31
C GLN A 278 -14.97 -14.00 2.16
N LEU A 279 -14.03 -13.24 1.59
CA LEU A 279 -13.40 -12.12 2.29
C LEU A 279 -14.41 -11.01 2.62
N LYS A 280 -15.32 -10.69 1.70
CA LYS A 280 -16.42 -9.75 1.97
C LYS A 280 -17.30 -10.24 3.13
N GLN A 281 -17.71 -11.49 3.10
CA GLN A 281 -18.51 -12.10 4.17
C GLN A 281 -17.74 -12.14 5.51
N PHE A 282 -16.44 -12.34 5.47
CA PHE A 282 -15.59 -12.25 6.67
C PHE A 282 -15.66 -10.84 7.29
N LEU A 283 -15.49 -9.78 6.50
CA LEU A 283 -15.57 -8.40 6.99
C LEU A 283 -16.95 -8.06 7.54
N MET A 284 -18.02 -8.52 6.89
CA MET A 284 -19.38 -8.38 7.42
C MET A 284 -19.56 -9.18 8.72
N GLY A 285 -18.99 -10.38 8.77
CA GLY A 285 -19.08 -11.28 9.92
C GLY A 285 -18.30 -10.81 11.16
N VAL A 286 -17.32 -9.93 11.02
CA VAL A 286 -16.63 -9.29 12.16
C VAL A 286 -17.33 -8.01 12.62
N GLY A 287 -18.35 -7.49 11.87
CA GLY A 287 -19.22 -6.42 12.33
C GLY A 287 -19.38 -5.22 11.40
N TYR A 288 -18.72 -5.15 10.22
CA TYR A 288 -18.92 -4.04 9.28
C TYR A 288 -20.20 -4.23 8.46
N LYS A 289 -21.03 -3.20 8.41
CA LYS A 289 -22.35 -3.25 7.75
C LYS A 289 -22.28 -2.86 6.26
N ASN A 290 -21.37 -1.96 5.90
CA ASN A 290 -21.31 -1.33 4.57
C ASN A 290 -20.11 -1.86 3.77
N VAL A 291 -20.16 -3.12 3.34
CA VAL A 291 -19.09 -3.73 2.52
C VAL A 291 -19.62 -3.97 1.10
N SER A 292 -19.08 -3.23 0.15
CA SER A 292 -19.34 -3.38 -1.29
C SER A 292 -18.15 -3.98 -2.01
N SER A 293 -18.38 -4.56 -3.19
CA SER A 293 -17.30 -5.16 -3.97
C SER A 293 -17.54 -5.09 -5.47
N LYS A 294 -16.44 -4.97 -6.25
CA LYS A 294 -16.46 -5.00 -7.72
C LYS A 294 -15.26 -5.77 -8.25
N LEU A 295 -15.51 -6.65 -9.22
CA LEU A 295 -14.48 -7.33 -9.99
C LEU A 295 -14.46 -6.76 -11.42
N TYR A 296 -13.27 -6.44 -11.91
CA TYR A 296 -13.08 -5.94 -13.27
C TYR A 296 -12.71 -7.12 -14.18
N PRO A 297 -13.56 -7.41 -15.18
CA PRO A 297 -13.31 -8.49 -16.11
C PRO A 297 -11.95 -8.35 -16.82
N THR A 298 -11.29 -9.46 -17.05
CA THR A 298 -10.01 -9.54 -17.79
C THR A 298 -8.82 -8.79 -17.18
N LEU A 299 -8.98 -8.06 -16.07
CA LEU A 299 -7.88 -7.39 -15.39
C LEU A 299 -7.20 -8.32 -14.39
N LYS A 300 -5.91 -8.06 -14.15
CA LYS A 300 -5.06 -8.80 -13.21
C LYS A 300 -4.88 -8.03 -11.91
N HIS A 301 -3.73 -8.14 -11.26
CA HIS A 301 -3.50 -7.64 -9.90
C HIS A 301 -3.41 -6.12 -9.78
N GLU A 302 -2.69 -5.48 -10.70
CA GLU A 302 -2.42 -4.03 -10.66
C GLU A 302 -3.42 -3.22 -11.48
N ILE A 303 -4.70 -3.25 -11.10
CA ILE A 303 -5.77 -2.61 -11.87
C ILE A 303 -5.60 -1.10 -12.04
N LEU A 304 -4.85 -0.42 -11.15
CA LEU A 304 -4.54 1.01 -11.29
C LEU A 304 -3.54 1.31 -12.40
N ASN A 305 -2.80 0.31 -12.86
CA ASN A 305 -1.73 0.43 -13.85
C ASN A 305 -2.09 -0.23 -15.19
N GLU A 306 -3.35 -0.66 -15.34
CA GLU A 306 -3.87 -1.18 -16.61
C GLU A 306 -4.22 -0.06 -17.59
N LYS A 307 -4.39 -0.39 -18.87
CA LYS A 307 -4.79 0.60 -19.88
C LYS A 307 -6.18 1.19 -19.60
N GLU A 308 -7.03 0.42 -18.97
CA GLU A 308 -8.39 0.77 -18.58
C GLU A 308 -8.49 1.50 -17.22
N ASN A 309 -7.37 1.94 -16.66
CA ASN A 309 -7.28 2.50 -15.30
C ASN A 309 -8.23 3.69 -15.03
N GLN A 310 -8.62 4.44 -16.06
CA GLN A 310 -9.53 5.57 -15.89
C GLN A 310 -10.90 5.15 -15.35
N ILE A 311 -11.39 3.97 -15.73
CA ILE A 311 -12.66 3.42 -15.22
C ILE A 311 -12.51 3.09 -13.72
N ILE A 312 -11.36 2.53 -13.34
CA ILE A 312 -11.08 2.18 -11.94
C ILE A 312 -10.93 3.47 -11.10
N TYR A 313 -10.23 4.46 -11.62
CA TYR A 313 -10.04 5.76 -10.96
C TYR A 313 -11.38 6.44 -10.70
N GLU A 314 -12.29 6.43 -11.69
CA GLU A 314 -13.62 7.01 -11.56
C GLU A 314 -14.49 6.26 -10.54
N ASP A 315 -14.53 4.92 -10.59
CA ASP A 315 -15.26 4.11 -9.60
C ASP A 315 -14.78 4.38 -8.17
N ILE A 316 -13.46 4.51 -7.97
CA ILE A 316 -12.88 4.83 -6.67
C ILE A 316 -13.27 6.26 -6.25
N TYR A 317 -13.19 7.22 -7.17
CA TYR A 317 -13.57 8.60 -6.90
C TYR A 317 -15.06 8.72 -6.53
N GLU A 318 -15.96 8.06 -7.26
CA GLU A 318 -17.39 8.07 -6.94
C GLU A 318 -17.67 7.39 -5.58
N PHE A 319 -16.94 6.32 -5.24
CA PHE A 319 -17.04 5.72 -3.91
C PHE A 319 -16.60 6.71 -2.81
N ILE A 320 -15.46 7.39 -2.99
CA ILE A 320 -14.97 8.38 -2.01
C ILE A 320 -15.97 9.53 -1.83
N LYS A 321 -16.62 9.95 -2.90
CA LYS A 321 -17.60 11.05 -2.89
C LYS A 321 -18.92 10.65 -2.23
N SER A 322 -19.39 9.40 -2.45
CA SER A 322 -20.72 8.93 -2.02
C SER A 322 -20.93 8.86 -0.51
N ALA A 323 -19.89 8.83 0.29
CA ALA A 323 -20.01 8.86 1.76
C ALA A 323 -20.28 10.27 2.32
N LYS A 324 -20.35 11.28 1.45
CA LYS A 324 -20.61 12.68 1.83
C LYS A 324 -22.05 13.11 1.62
N ASP A 325 -22.82 12.27 0.93
CA ASP A 325 -24.26 12.43 0.68
C ASP A 325 -25.06 11.58 1.67
#